data_dc65b67e179dbac79f39e0cd5e0c7e88
#
_entry.id   dc65b67e179dbac79f39e0cd5e0c7e88
#
_cell.length_a   1.000
_cell.length_b   1.000
_cell.length_c   1.000
_cell.angle_alpha   90.00
_cell.angle_beta   90.00
_cell.angle_gamma   90.00
#
_symmetry.space_group_name_H-M   'P 1'
#
loop_
_entity.id
_entity.type
_entity.pdbx_description
1 polymer ?
#
loop_
_entity_poly.entity_id
_entity_poly.type
_entity_poly.pdbx_seq_one_letter_code
_entity_poly.pdbx_strand_id
1 'polypeptide(L)'
;PAPKMHVADRAKIIDKQTESRLNAFLSELETKTGAQMVVLTVKTTGGVPVDQFSIDLANEWKLGQFEQNNGVLVVVATKDKKYSIEVGSGLERILTNDFCAEIGKVLFVPNFRNGNYKEGIYQGSAAIINKIAKDAGVTISGAPTRVQLPRRRSSGLSFLPILLIFILPMLLGRRRAYGRSRWGGMGMG
;
A
#
# COMPACT_ATOMS: atom_id res chain seq x y z
N PRO A 1 -9.83 -26.02 -9.07
CA PRO A 1 -8.47 -26.22 -9.57
C PRO A 1 -7.79 -24.87 -9.83
N ALA A 2 -6.47 -24.81 -9.57
CA ALA A 2 -5.67 -23.64 -9.85
C ALA A 2 -5.80 -23.18 -11.31
N PRO A 3 -5.75 -21.87 -11.60
CA PRO A 3 -5.80 -21.39 -12.97
C PRO A 3 -4.56 -21.84 -13.73
N LYS A 4 -4.74 -22.13 -15.02
CA LYS A 4 -3.63 -22.49 -15.92
C LYS A 4 -2.69 -21.32 -16.23
N MET A 5 -3.13 -20.10 -15.94
CA MET A 5 -2.43 -18.84 -16.20
C MET A 5 -2.45 -18.00 -14.90
N HIS A 6 -1.52 -17.08 -14.79
CA HIS A 6 -1.41 -16.20 -13.61
C HIS A 6 -2.55 -15.20 -13.46
N VAL A 7 -3.30 -14.91 -14.51
CA VAL A 7 -4.47 -14.03 -14.46
C VAL A 7 -5.73 -14.83 -14.78
N ALA A 8 -6.69 -14.82 -13.85
CA ALA A 8 -7.99 -15.45 -13.97
C ALA A 8 -9.10 -14.39 -13.90
N ASP A 9 -9.42 -13.76 -15.02
CA ASP A 9 -10.43 -12.70 -15.10
C ASP A 9 -11.86 -13.27 -15.25
N ARG A 10 -12.43 -13.78 -14.13
CA ARG A 10 -13.81 -14.30 -14.12
C ARG A 10 -14.88 -13.20 -14.10
N ALA A 11 -14.52 -11.99 -13.66
CA ALA A 11 -15.41 -10.83 -13.67
C ALA A 11 -15.50 -10.14 -15.05
N LYS A 12 -14.57 -10.46 -15.95
CA LYS A 12 -14.44 -9.86 -17.31
C LYS A 12 -14.25 -8.33 -17.27
N ILE A 13 -13.34 -7.89 -16.43
CA ILE A 13 -13.00 -6.47 -16.21
C ILE A 13 -11.62 -6.09 -16.73
N ILE A 14 -10.85 -7.06 -17.23
CA ILE A 14 -9.51 -6.87 -17.78
C ILE A 14 -9.59 -7.16 -19.29
N ASP A 15 -9.08 -6.26 -20.12
CA ASP A 15 -9.01 -6.53 -21.57
C ASP A 15 -7.87 -7.52 -21.87
N LYS A 16 -7.98 -8.19 -23.02
CA LYS A 16 -7.03 -9.23 -23.44
C LYS A 16 -5.58 -8.76 -23.53
N GLN A 17 -5.36 -7.50 -23.90
CA GLN A 17 -4.01 -6.94 -23.99
C GLN A 17 -3.38 -6.80 -22.60
N THR A 18 -4.12 -6.26 -21.64
CA THR A 18 -3.67 -6.11 -20.26
C THR A 18 -3.49 -7.47 -19.59
N GLU A 19 -4.42 -8.41 -19.82
CA GLU A 19 -4.32 -9.79 -19.32
C GLU A 19 -3.05 -10.48 -19.85
N SER A 20 -2.78 -10.39 -21.16
CA SER A 20 -1.58 -10.96 -21.78
C SER A 20 -0.30 -10.36 -21.21
N ARG A 21 -0.25 -9.03 -21.02
CA ARG A 21 0.91 -8.33 -20.45
C ARG A 21 1.16 -8.74 -18.99
N LEU A 22 0.10 -8.81 -18.18
CA LEU A 22 0.22 -9.26 -16.80
C LEU A 22 0.69 -10.70 -16.73
N ASN A 23 0.13 -11.61 -17.53
CA ASN A 23 0.58 -13.00 -17.60
C ASN A 23 2.07 -13.10 -17.95
N ALA A 24 2.55 -12.29 -18.92
CA ALA A 24 3.96 -12.28 -19.29
C ALA A 24 4.84 -11.83 -18.11
N PHE A 25 4.48 -10.77 -17.40
CA PHE A 25 5.22 -10.28 -16.24
C PHE A 25 5.24 -11.29 -15.09
N LEU A 26 4.11 -11.90 -14.80
CA LEU A 26 3.97 -12.87 -13.73
C LEU A 26 4.72 -14.16 -14.02
N SER A 27 4.68 -14.63 -15.27
CA SER A 27 5.48 -15.78 -15.72
C SER A 27 6.99 -15.51 -15.66
N GLU A 28 7.41 -14.30 -16.06
CA GLU A 28 8.82 -13.91 -15.94
C GLU A 28 9.27 -13.77 -14.48
N LEU A 29 8.40 -13.24 -13.61
CA LEU A 29 8.63 -13.16 -12.16
C LEU A 29 8.87 -14.57 -11.59
N GLU A 30 7.95 -15.50 -11.85
CA GLU A 30 8.07 -16.87 -11.38
C GLU A 30 9.36 -17.54 -11.89
N THR A 31 9.65 -17.37 -13.17
CA THR A 31 10.88 -17.94 -13.77
C THR A 31 12.15 -17.41 -13.12
N LYS A 32 12.21 -16.12 -12.80
CA LYS A 32 13.41 -15.46 -12.28
C LYS A 32 13.56 -15.54 -10.76
N THR A 33 12.46 -15.67 -10.02
CA THR A 33 12.46 -15.56 -8.56
C THR A 33 11.88 -16.79 -7.86
N GLY A 34 11.17 -17.65 -8.59
CA GLY A 34 10.38 -18.74 -8.02
C GLY A 34 9.07 -18.27 -7.34
N ALA A 35 8.85 -16.98 -7.15
CA ALA A 35 7.65 -16.46 -6.53
C ALA A 35 6.45 -16.61 -7.46
N GLN A 36 5.39 -17.23 -6.97
CA GLN A 36 4.15 -17.45 -7.72
C GLN A 36 3.12 -16.39 -7.37
N MET A 37 2.71 -15.58 -8.33
CA MET A 37 1.65 -14.61 -8.13
C MET A 37 0.49 -14.86 -9.07
N VAL A 38 -0.73 -14.84 -8.52
CA VAL A 38 -1.99 -14.98 -9.26
C VAL A 38 -2.89 -13.78 -9.00
N VAL A 39 -3.54 -13.31 -10.04
CA VAL A 39 -4.59 -12.29 -10.00
C VAL A 39 -5.92 -12.93 -10.37
N LEU A 40 -6.87 -12.91 -9.45
CA LEU A 40 -8.22 -13.40 -9.65
C LEU A 40 -9.22 -12.25 -9.58
N THR A 41 -10.07 -12.14 -10.60
CA THR A 41 -11.25 -11.29 -10.50
C THR A 41 -12.51 -12.13 -10.45
N VAL A 42 -13.43 -11.79 -9.58
CA VAL A 42 -14.75 -12.43 -9.46
C VAL A 42 -15.83 -11.35 -9.36
N LYS A 43 -17.06 -11.71 -9.69
CA LYS A 43 -18.19 -10.80 -9.48
C LYS A 43 -18.48 -10.66 -7.98
N THR A 44 -18.52 -11.76 -7.26
CA THR A 44 -18.82 -11.84 -5.83
C THR A 44 -18.13 -13.05 -5.21
N THR A 45 -17.85 -12.97 -3.92
CA THR A 45 -17.36 -14.10 -3.09
C THR A 45 -18.50 -14.96 -2.53
N GLY A 46 -19.76 -14.65 -2.89
CA GLY A 46 -20.91 -15.41 -2.40
C GLY A 46 -21.24 -15.19 -0.91
N GLY A 47 -20.84 -14.05 -0.36
CA GLY A 47 -21.07 -13.73 1.06
C GLY A 47 -19.93 -14.11 2.00
N VAL A 48 -18.92 -14.84 1.51
CA VAL A 48 -17.70 -15.11 2.28
C VAL A 48 -16.85 -13.83 2.37
N PRO A 49 -16.31 -13.47 3.54
CA PRO A 49 -15.35 -12.37 3.64
C PRO A 49 -14.19 -12.55 2.64
N VAL A 50 -13.81 -11.49 1.91
CA VAL A 50 -12.85 -11.60 0.81
C VAL A 50 -11.49 -12.11 1.26
N ASP A 51 -11.07 -11.77 2.48
CA ASP A 51 -9.80 -12.25 3.05
C ASP A 51 -9.86 -13.75 3.31
N GLN A 52 -10.93 -14.24 3.93
CA GLN A 52 -11.14 -15.68 4.15
C GLN A 52 -11.23 -16.44 2.81
N PHE A 53 -11.97 -15.89 1.85
CA PHE A 53 -12.06 -16.44 0.49
C PHE A 53 -10.68 -16.56 -0.17
N SER A 54 -9.82 -15.55 0.01
CA SER A 54 -8.47 -15.54 -0.55
C SER A 54 -7.56 -16.57 0.10
N ILE A 55 -7.60 -16.68 1.43
CA ILE A 55 -6.82 -17.66 2.20
C ILE A 55 -7.21 -19.08 1.79
N ASP A 56 -8.52 -19.38 1.79
CA ASP A 56 -9.02 -20.71 1.43
C ASP A 56 -8.59 -21.09 0.02
N LEU A 57 -8.68 -20.14 -0.91
CA LEU A 57 -8.35 -20.34 -2.31
C LEU A 57 -6.84 -20.50 -2.54
N ALA A 58 -6.00 -19.71 -1.87
CA ALA A 58 -4.55 -19.84 -1.93
C ALA A 58 -4.10 -21.21 -1.42
N ASN A 59 -4.72 -21.71 -0.35
CA ASN A 59 -4.47 -23.03 0.21
C ASN A 59 -4.96 -24.16 -0.72
N GLU A 60 -6.17 -24.05 -1.28
CA GLU A 60 -6.69 -25.02 -2.25
C GLU A 60 -5.79 -25.13 -3.49
N TRP A 61 -5.31 -23.99 -3.98
CA TRP A 61 -4.43 -23.95 -5.15
C TRP A 61 -2.99 -24.31 -4.83
N LYS A 62 -2.63 -24.40 -3.54
CA LYS A 62 -1.25 -24.63 -3.07
C LYS A 62 -0.31 -23.60 -3.71
N LEU A 63 -0.72 -22.33 -3.65
CA LEU A 63 -0.01 -21.24 -4.31
C LEU A 63 1.33 -20.98 -3.64
N GLY A 64 2.39 -20.98 -4.44
CA GLY A 64 3.78 -20.90 -3.98
C GLY A 64 4.48 -22.25 -3.95
N GLN A 65 5.80 -22.23 -3.86
CA GLN A 65 6.60 -23.47 -3.75
C GLN A 65 6.47 -24.04 -2.33
N PHE A 66 6.34 -25.36 -2.24
CA PHE A 66 5.98 -26.09 -1.03
C PHE A 66 6.79 -25.72 0.23
N GLU A 67 8.10 -25.57 0.10
CA GLU A 67 8.95 -25.23 1.25
C GLU A 67 9.16 -23.71 1.42
N GLN A 68 8.93 -22.94 0.38
CA GLN A 68 9.23 -21.51 0.37
C GLN A 68 8.03 -20.65 0.74
N ASN A 69 6.81 -21.17 0.59
CA ASN A 69 5.56 -20.42 0.81
C ASN A 69 5.56 -19.02 0.15
N ASN A 70 6.10 -18.95 -1.08
CA ASN A 70 6.36 -17.72 -1.82
C ASN A 70 5.24 -17.39 -2.82
N GLY A 71 4.02 -17.68 -2.43
CA GLY A 71 2.82 -17.36 -3.20
C GLY A 71 2.25 -15.98 -2.90
N VAL A 72 1.61 -15.35 -3.89
CA VAL A 72 0.82 -14.12 -3.73
C VAL A 72 -0.50 -14.28 -4.48
N LEU A 73 -1.61 -14.04 -3.82
CA LEU A 73 -2.93 -14.04 -4.45
C LEU A 73 -3.58 -12.65 -4.32
N VAL A 74 -3.89 -12.03 -5.45
CA VAL A 74 -4.69 -10.80 -5.49
C VAL A 74 -6.11 -11.17 -5.93
N VAL A 75 -7.09 -10.92 -5.07
CA VAL A 75 -8.51 -11.13 -5.36
C VAL A 75 -9.23 -9.81 -5.47
N VAL A 76 -10.04 -9.63 -6.52
CA VAL A 76 -10.92 -8.46 -6.69
C VAL A 76 -12.34 -8.93 -6.92
N ALA A 77 -13.25 -8.62 -5.98
CA ALA A 77 -14.68 -8.93 -6.03
C ALA A 77 -15.47 -7.65 -6.39
N THR A 78 -15.91 -7.55 -7.64
CA THR A 78 -16.41 -6.29 -8.22
C THR A 78 -17.76 -5.85 -7.68
N LYS A 79 -18.71 -6.78 -7.50
CA LYS A 79 -20.04 -6.47 -6.92
C LYS A 79 -19.95 -6.20 -5.43
N ASP A 80 -19.07 -6.91 -4.73
CA ASP A 80 -18.85 -6.75 -3.29
C ASP A 80 -18.02 -5.50 -2.98
N LYS A 81 -17.37 -4.91 -4.02
CA LYS A 81 -16.46 -3.76 -3.90
C LYS A 81 -15.34 -4.02 -2.89
N LYS A 82 -14.82 -5.23 -2.90
CA LYS A 82 -13.78 -5.71 -2.00
C LYS A 82 -12.58 -6.24 -2.81
N TYR A 83 -11.44 -6.21 -2.19
CA TYR A 83 -10.22 -6.85 -2.68
C TYR A 83 -9.43 -7.43 -1.52
N SER A 84 -8.56 -8.38 -1.80
CA SER A 84 -7.57 -8.93 -0.86
C SER A 84 -6.23 -9.11 -1.56
N ILE A 85 -5.15 -8.97 -0.81
CA ILE A 85 -3.79 -9.33 -1.22
C ILE A 85 -3.31 -10.32 -0.18
N GLU A 86 -3.34 -11.61 -0.52
CA GLU A 86 -2.86 -12.68 0.33
C GLU A 86 -1.40 -12.96 0.00
N VAL A 87 -0.55 -13.01 1.02
CA VAL A 87 0.89 -13.16 0.88
C VAL A 87 1.35 -14.39 1.67
N GLY A 88 2.03 -15.29 1.00
CA GLY A 88 2.64 -16.45 1.66
C GLY A 88 3.79 -16.02 2.59
N SER A 89 3.99 -16.78 3.66
CA SER A 89 4.95 -16.46 4.73
C SER A 89 6.39 -16.22 4.24
N GLY A 90 6.79 -16.84 3.15
CA GLY A 90 8.12 -16.62 2.53
C GLY A 90 8.31 -15.23 1.93
N LEU A 91 7.22 -14.50 1.66
CA LEU A 91 7.29 -13.15 1.08
C LEU A 91 6.87 -12.03 2.04
N GLU A 92 6.38 -12.33 3.26
CA GLU A 92 5.90 -11.31 4.20
C GLU A 92 6.97 -10.28 4.58
N ARG A 93 8.25 -10.67 4.62
CA ARG A 93 9.37 -9.75 4.86
C ARG A 93 9.51 -8.71 3.74
N ILE A 94 9.14 -9.08 2.51
CA ILE A 94 9.26 -8.24 1.31
C ILE A 94 7.97 -7.47 1.09
N LEU A 95 6.85 -8.18 1.16
CA LEU A 95 5.49 -7.65 0.98
C LEU A 95 4.81 -7.51 2.35
N THR A 96 5.26 -6.53 3.11
CA THR A 96 4.71 -6.28 4.44
C THR A 96 3.24 -5.85 4.37
N ASN A 97 2.50 -6.04 5.47
CA ASN A 97 1.10 -5.59 5.58
C ASN A 97 0.95 -4.09 5.26
N ASP A 98 1.89 -3.26 5.71
CA ASP A 98 1.91 -1.81 5.40
C ASP A 98 2.06 -1.55 3.90
N PHE A 99 2.91 -2.31 3.22
CA PHE A 99 3.11 -2.18 1.77
C PHE A 99 1.85 -2.60 1.01
N CYS A 100 1.24 -3.73 1.37
CA CYS A 100 -0.01 -4.20 0.76
C CYS A 100 -1.17 -3.24 1.02
N ALA A 101 -1.28 -2.70 2.23
CA ALA A 101 -2.28 -1.68 2.57
C ALA A 101 -2.07 -0.38 1.75
N GLU A 102 -0.82 0.03 1.51
CA GLU A 102 -0.51 1.21 0.70
C GLU A 102 -0.90 0.99 -0.77
N ILE A 103 -0.63 -0.20 -1.35
CA ILE A 103 -1.11 -0.57 -2.69
C ILE A 103 -2.63 -0.42 -2.76
N GLY A 104 -3.34 -0.99 -1.79
CA GLY A 104 -4.79 -0.89 -1.73
C GLY A 104 -5.27 0.55 -1.68
N LYS A 105 -4.71 1.35 -0.79
CA LYS A 105 -5.09 2.75 -0.57
C LYS A 105 -4.80 3.64 -1.78
N VAL A 106 -3.68 3.44 -2.45
CA VAL A 106 -3.17 4.37 -3.47
C VAL A 106 -3.51 3.91 -4.88
N LEU A 107 -3.50 2.61 -5.14
CA LEU A 107 -3.65 2.08 -6.49
C LEU A 107 -5.01 1.40 -6.70
N PHE A 108 -5.48 0.57 -5.77
CA PHE A 108 -6.75 -0.14 -5.96
C PHE A 108 -7.95 0.75 -5.69
N VAL A 109 -8.08 1.28 -4.48
CA VAL A 109 -9.29 1.99 -4.06
C VAL A 109 -9.63 3.19 -4.94
N PRO A 110 -8.70 4.10 -5.31
CA PRO A 110 -9.03 5.23 -6.16
C PRO A 110 -9.47 4.81 -7.57
N ASN A 111 -8.77 3.83 -8.15
CA ASN A 111 -9.12 3.32 -9.47
C ASN A 111 -10.47 2.58 -9.45
N PHE A 112 -10.70 1.71 -8.46
CA PHE A 112 -11.93 0.92 -8.37
C PHE A 112 -13.17 1.79 -8.09
N ARG A 113 -13.03 2.87 -7.30
CA ARG A 113 -14.11 3.85 -7.09
C ARG A 113 -14.54 4.54 -8.39
N ASN A 114 -13.61 4.74 -9.30
CA ASN A 114 -13.85 5.34 -10.62
C ASN A 114 -14.23 4.32 -11.70
N GLY A 115 -14.40 3.03 -11.33
CA GLY A 115 -14.68 1.95 -12.28
C GLY A 115 -13.47 1.49 -13.11
N ASN A 116 -12.28 2.06 -12.88
CA ASN A 116 -11.05 1.77 -13.60
C ASN A 116 -10.35 0.51 -13.05
N TYR A 117 -11.09 -0.60 -12.92
CA TYR A 117 -10.57 -1.84 -12.33
C TYR A 117 -9.29 -2.34 -13.00
N LYS A 118 -9.29 -2.37 -14.33
CA LYS A 118 -8.14 -2.78 -15.14
C LYS A 118 -6.87 -2.04 -14.75
N GLU A 119 -6.94 -0.73 -14.70
CA GLU A 119 -5.77 0.12 -14.38
C GLU A 119 -5.28 -0.10 -12.96
N GLY A 120 -6.21 -0.15 -11.99
CA GLY A 120 -5.86 -0.44 -10.59
C GLY A 120 -5.15 -1.79 -10.44
N ILE A 121 -5.70 -2.84 -11.06
CA ILE A 121 -5.12 -4.19 -11.03
C ILE A 121 -3.74 -4.19 -11.69
N TYR A 122 -3.60 -3.55 -12.86
CA TYR A 122 -2.33 -3.48 -13.58
C TYR A 122 -1.24 -2.78 -12.76
N GLN A 123 -1.54 -1.60 -12.23
CA GLN A 123 -0.59 -0.82 -11.43
C GLN A 123 -0.25 -1.51 -10.10
N GLY A 124 -1.25 -2.05 -9.39
CA GLY A 124 -1.04 -2.74 -8.13
C GLY A 124 -0.22 -4.02 -8.31
N SER A 125 -0.52 -4.82 -9.33
CA SER A 125 0.26 -6.00 -9.67
C SER A 125 1.70 -5.63 -10.04
N ALA A 126 1.90 -4.59 -10.84
CA ALA A 126 3.24 -4.13 -11.20
C ALA A 126 4.04 -3.65 -9.97
N ALA A 127 3.39 -3.02 -8.97
CA ALA A 127 4.04 -2.63 -7.74
C ALA A 127 4.53 -3.83 -6.93
N ILE A 128 3.70 -4.88 -6.81
CA ILE A 128 4.05 -6.14 -6.14
C ILE A 128 5.21 -6.83 -6.87
N ILE A 129 5.09 -7.00 -8.19
CA ILE A 129 6.12 -7.60 -9.05
C ILE A 129 7.46 -6.89 -8.87
N ASN A 130 7.47 -5.55 -8.98
CA ASN A 130 8.69 -4.76 -8.83
C ASN A 130 9.31 -4.87 -7.44
N LYS A 131 8.49 -5.00 -6.40
CA LYS A 131 8.98 -5.16 -5.03
C LYS A 131 9.70 -6.48 -4.84
N ILE A 132 9.12 -7.59 -5.35
CA ILE A 132 9.73 -8.92 -5.30
C ILE A 132 11.00 -8.95 -6.18
N ALA A 133 10.90 -8.47 -7.42
CA ALA A 133 12.02 -8.45 -8.36
C ALA A 133 13.21 -7.66 -7.82
N LYS A 134 12.95 -6.51 -7.18
CA LYS A 134 13.99 -5.69 -6.55
C LYS A 134 14.69 -6.40 -5.40
N ASP A 135 13.94 -7.12 -4.54
CA ASP A 135 14.53 -7.89 -3.44
C ASP A 135 15.41 -9.03 -3.96
N ALA A 136 14.96 -9.68 -5.04
CA ALA A 136 15.71 -10.75 -5.72
C ALA A 136 16.87 -10.23 -6.60
N GLY A 137 17.05 -8.92 -6.75
CA GLY A 137 18.09 -8.33 -7.60
C GLY A 137 17.87 -8.53 -9.11
N VAL A 138 16.62 -8.79 -9.54
CA VAL A 138 16.27 -9.01 -10.95
C VAL A 138 15.39 -7.90 -11.50
N THR A 139 15.29 -7.82 -12.83
CA THR A 139 14.38 -6.92 -13.54
C THR A 139 13.38 -7.70 -14.36
N ILE A 140 12.12 -7.24 -14.41
CA ILE A 140 11.06 -7.84 -15.22
C ILE A 140 10.87 -6.99 -16.48
N SER A 141 10.98 -7.62 -17.65
CA SER A 141 10.98 -6.97 -18.95
C SER A 141 9.64 -6.30 -19.24
N GLY A 142 9.66 -4.99 -19.51
CA GLY A 142 8.45 -4.23 -19.85
C GLY A 142 7.47 -3.97 -18.71
N ALA A 143 7.76 -4.45 -17.49
CA ALA A 143 6.99 -4.04 -16.33
C ALA A 143 7.23 -2.54 -16.04
N PRO A 144 6.18 -1.75 -15.72
CA PRO A 144 6.37 -0.33 -15.42
C PRO A 144 7.23 -0.16 -14.19
N THR A 145 8.45 0.35 -14.37
CA THR A 145 9.45 0.54 -13.29
C THR A 145 9.07 1.66 -12.31
N ARG A 146 8.13 2.51 -12.66
CA ARG A 146 7.67 3.64 -11.83
C ARG A 146 6.19 3.53 -11.49
N VAL A 147 5.85 2.57 -10.66
CA VAL A 147 4.62 2.70 -9.87
C VAL A 147 4.98 3.58 -8.68
N GLN A 148 4.64 4.87 -8.76
CA GLN A 148 4.91 5.81 -7.69
C GLN A 148 3.90 5.58 -6.56
N LEU A 149 4.24 4.73 -5.61
CA LEU A 149 3.63 4.82 -4.30
C LEU A 149 4.09 6.15 -3.68
N PRO A 150 3.19 7.05 -3.27
CA PRO A 150 3.59 8.27 -2.60
C PRO A 150 4.42 7.87 -1.37
N ARG A 151 5.68 8.33 -1.35
CA ARG A 151 6.51 8.16 -0.16
C ARG A 151 5.74 8.73 1.01
N ARG A 152 5.45 7.91 2.01
CA ARG A 152 5.01 8.38 3.32
C ARG A 152 6.01 9.49 3.70
N ARG A 153 5.62 10.75 3.51
CA ARG A 153 6.26 11.81 4.25
C ARG A 153 6.04 11.43 5.71
N SER A 154 7.07 10.89 6.35
CA SER A 154 7.13 10.96 7.79
C SER A 154 6.90 12.45 8.07
N SER A 155 5.73 12.79 8.56
CA SER A 155 5.51 14.06 9.21
C SER A 155 6.40 14.01 10.46
N GLY A 156 7.70 14.19 10.24
CA GLY A 156 8.60 14.62 11.29
C GLY A 156 7.92 15.86 11.82
N LEU A 157 7.47 15.76 13.04
CA LEU A 157 6.82 16.79 13.81
C LEU A 157 7.62 18.10 13.64
N SER A 158 7.19 18.94 12.68
CA SER A 158 7.54 20.34 12.67
C SER A 158 6.80 21.03 13.83
N PHE A 159 7.08 20.61 15.07
CA PHE A 159 6.69 21.36 16.25
C PHE A 159 7.60 22.57 16.49
N LEU A 160 8.69 22.69 15.73
CA LEU A 160 9.61 23.84 15.79
C LEU A 160 8.93 25.20 15.71
N PRO A 161 7.96 25.48 14.80
CA PRO A 161 7.32 26.79 14.78
C PRO A 161 6.40 27.02 15.97
N ILE A 162 5.76 25.98 16.52
CA ILE A 162 4.87 26.10 17.68
C ILE A 162 5.68 26.36 18.95
N LEU A 163 6.81 25.70 19.10
CA LEU A 163 7.72 25.91 20.23
C LEU A 163 8.28 27.33 20.26
N LEU A 164 8.61 27.90 19.10
CA LEU A 164 9.09 29.29 18.95
C LEU A 164 8.00 30.30 19.34
N ILE A 165 6.73 30.05 19.03
CA ILE A 165 5.62 30.98 19.38
C ILE A 165 5.40 31.03 20.90
N PHE A 166 5.62 29.94 21.62
CA PHE A 166 5.40 29.87 23.07
C PHE A 166 6.65 30.24 23.90
N ILE A 167 7.86 29.99 23.43
CA ILE A 167 9.10 30.25 24.19
C ILE A 167 9.61 31.67 23.97
N LEU A 168 9.44 32.26 22.78
CA LEU A 168 9.95 33.60 22.49
C LEU A 168 9.35 34.71 23.35
N PRO A 169 8.03 34.75 23.66
CA PRO A 169 7.49 35.76 24.58
C PRO A 169 7.92 35.52 26.02
N MET A 170 8.21 34.28 26.43
CA MET A 170 8.68 33.97 27.78
C MET A 170 10.13 34.45 28.05
N LEU A 171 10.97 34.47 27.01
CA LEU A 171 12.35 34.98 27.06
C LEU A 171 12.41 36.51 26.93
N LEU A 172 11.48 37.13 26.19
CA LEU A 172 11.42 38.57 26.02
C LEU A 172 10.64 39.30 27.12
N GLY A 173 9.79 38.60 27.90
CA GLY A 173 8.97 39.18 28.98
C GLY A 173 9.68 39.45 30.27
N ARG A 174 11.00 39.14 30.40
CA ARG A 174 11.74 39.26 31.69
C ARG A 174 12.54 40.57 31.86
N ARG A 175 12.27 41.60 31.04
CA ARG A 175 12.89 42.90 31.22
C ARG A 175 11.82 44.02 31.21
N ARG A 176 11.11 44.21 32.33
CA ARG A 176 10.53 45.50 32.72
C ARG A 176 9.65 45.32 33.97
N ALA A 177 10.28 45.31 35.12
CA ALA A 177 9.64 45.70 36.37
C ALA A 177 10.73 46.01 37.41
N TYR A 178 11.47 47.09 37.16
CA TYR A 178 12.23 47.78 38.21
C TYR A 178 12.14 49.26 37.90
N GLY A 179 11.16 49.94 38.46
CA GLY A 179 10.92 51.37 38.36
C GLY A 179 9.97 51.76 39.49
N ARG A 180 10.50 51.86 40.69
CA ARG A 180 10.68 53.07 41.48
C ARG A 180 9.53 54.07 41.35
N SER A 181 8.67 54.13 42.36
CA SER A 181 8.01 55.39 42.72
C SER A 181 8.02 55.57 44.22
N ARG A 182 8.84 56.49 44.58
CA ARG A 182 8.95 57.21 45.83
C ARG A 182 8.23 58.52 45.66
N TRP A 183 7.60 58.98 46.73
CA TRP A 183 7.11 60.33 47.03
C TRP A 183 5.61 60.30 47.25
N GLY A 184 5.17 60.61 48.42
CA GLY A 184 5.50 61.75 49.28
C GLY A 184 4.27 62.57 49.37
N GLY A 185 3.69 62.64 50.50
CA GLY A 185 3.78 63.69 51.37
C GLY A 185 2.48 64.46 51.53
N MET A 186 2.11 64.63 52.74
CA MET A 186 1.46 65.84 53.37
C MET A 186 0.15 66.32 52.74
N GLY A 187 -0.89 66.56 53.50
CA GLY A 187 -1.15 67.32 54.60
C GLY A 187 -2.61 67.67 54.76
N MET A 188 -2.93 67.79 55.98
CA MET A 188 -3.83 68.78 56.59
C MET A 188 -5.26 69.00 56.11
N GLY A 189 -6.14 68.90 57.04
CA GLY A 189 -7.46 69.45 57.12
C GLY A 189 -8.33 68.70 58.08
#